data_f6d9314a4615471621785d5f1ff63adb
#
_entry.id   f6d9314a4615471621785d5f1ff63adb
#
_cell.length_a   1.000
_cell.length_b   1.000
_cell.length_c   1.000
_cell.angle_alpha   90.00
_cell.angle_beta   90.00
_cell.angle_gamma   90.00
#
_symmetry.space_group_name_H-M   'P 1'
#
loop_
_entity.id
_entity.type
_entity.pdbx_description
1 polymer ?
#
loop_
_entity_poly.entity_id
_entity_poly.type
_entity_poly.pdbx_seq_one_letter_code
_entity_poly.pdbx_strand_id
1 'polypeptide(L)'
;STTLSTLLAHKKFLEAIINSISDPIIGLDPDRKILFINSEALNILNLKKENTIFKSAEEISLKNDLLRKLIRELVSPNPQKEPIKIYADNKESYFKASYIEIDNTNHDSEEPEKLGHVIILKNITEFKELDSAKTTFISTISHELKTPISAIMMSLQLLEDRRIGSLNKEQEQLSQSIKENGERLLNITGELLNMTQVEAGKLQLMP
;
A
#
# COMPACT_ATOMS: atom_id res chain seq x y z
N SER A 1 -23.16 -43.83 -3.94
CA SER A 1 -22.78 -43.06 -5.16
C SER A 1 -23.18 -41.58 -5.06
N THR A 2 -24.31 -41.26 -4.43
CA THR A 2 -24.83 -39.85 -4.30
C THR A 2 -23.93 -38.95 -3.50
N THR A 3 -23.33 -39.45 -2.40
CA THR A 3 -22.45 -38.68 -1.51
C THR A 3 -21.13 -38.27 -2.16
N LEU A 4 -20.54 -39.18 -2.95
CA LEU A 4 -19.29 -38.89 -3.69
C LEU A 4 -19.52 -37.88 -4.79
N SER A 5 -20.63 -37.99 -5.53
CA SER A 5 -21.03 -37.04 -6.57
C SER A 5 -21.26 -35.63 -6.00
N THR A 6 -21.92 -35.53 -4.85
CA THR A 6 -22.15 -34.27 -4.15
C THR A 6 -20.84 -33.63 -3.66
N LEU A 7 -19.94 -34.45 -3.12
CA LEU A 7 -18.63 -34.00 -2.65
C LEU A 7 -17.76 -33.47 -3.80
N LEU A 8 -17.77 -34.16 -4.94
CA LEU A 8 -17.07 -33.72 -6.16
C LEU A 8 -17.66 -32.41 -6.72
N ALA A 9 -18.99 -32.26 -6.68
CA ALA A 9 -19.65 -31.02 -7.11
C ALA A 9 -19.27 -29.83 -6.21
N HIS A 10 -19.27 -30.03 -4.88
CA HIS A 10 -18.81 -29.01 -3.93
C HIS A 10 -17.34 -28.64 -4.13
N LYS A 11 -16.48 -29.63 -4.33
CA LYS A 11 -15.05 -29.39 -4.61
C LYS A 11 -14.86 -28.55 -5.87
N LYS A 12 -15.52 -28.92 -6.99
CA LYS A 12 -15.46 -28.16 -8.24
C LYS A 12 -15.98 -26.74 -8.08
N PHE A 13 -17.05 -26.56 -7.32
CA PHE A 13 -17.62 -25.24 -7.05
C PHE A 13 -16.66 -24.36 -6.25
N LEU A 14 -16.05 -24.90 -5.18
CA LEU A 14 -15.06 -24.18 -4.40
C LEU A 14 -13.80 -23.82 -5.21
N GLU A 15 -13.31 -24.75 -6.04
CA GLU A 15 -12.18 -24.48 -6.95
C GLU A 15 -12.53 -23.37 -7.95
N ALA A 16 -13.76 -23.37 -8.49
CA ALA A 16 -14.22 -22.33 -9.40
C ALA A 16 -14.30 -20.96 -8.72
N ILE A 17 -14.81 -20.89 -7.47
CA ILE A 17 -14.84 -19.66 -6.69
C ILE A 17 -13.42 -19.13 -6.47
N ILE A 18 -12.52 -19.96 -5.99
CA ILE A 18 -11.13 -19.57 -5.68
C ILE A 18 -10.42 -19.07 -6.95
N ASN A 19 -10.61 -19.74 -8.09
CA ASN A 19 -10.02 -19.34 -9.37
C ASN A 19 -10.70 -18.12 -10.01
N SER A 20 -11.93 -17.77 -9.59
CA SER A 20 -12.59 -16.54 -10.06
C SER A 20 -12.10 -15.28 -9.33
N ILE A 21 -11.40 -15.42 -8.22
CA ILE A 21 -10.82 -14.32 -7.47
C ILE A 21 -9.56 -13.85 -8.18
N SER A 22 -9.49 -12.56 -8.48
CA SER A 22 -8.38 -11.94 -9.20
C SER A 22 -7.12 -11.75 -8.35
N ASP A 23 -7.27 -11.73 -7.01
CA ASP A 23 -6.13 -11.66 -6.11
C ASP A 23 -5.48 -13.04 -5.92
N PRO A 24 -4.14 -13.13 -5.86
CA PRO A 24 -3.45 -14.37 -5.52
C PRO A 24 -3.85 -14.87 -4.14
N ILE A 25 -4.27 -16.13 -4.07
CA ILE A 25 -4.69 -16.80 -2.81
C ILE A 25 -3.99 -18.14 -2.68
N ILE A 26 -3.47 -18.39 -1.46
CA ILE A 26 -2.82 -19.64 -1.07
C ILE A 26 -3.46 -20.10 0.25
N GLY A 27 -3.96 -21.31 0.28
CA GLY A 27 -4.46 -21.95 1.50
C GLY A 27 -3.50 -23.01 2.01
N LEU A 28 -3.18 -22.95 3.29
CA LEU A 28 -2.27 -23.87 3.97
C LEU A 28 -2.99 -24.62 5.08
N ASP A 29 -2.67 -25.89 5.27
CA ASP A 29 -3.10 -26.64 6.45
C ASP A 29 -2.26 -26.24 7.71
N PRO A 30 -2.57 -26.76 8.90
CA PRO A 30 -1.79 -26.48 10.10
C PRO A 30 -0.31 -26.89 10.00
N ASP A 31 0.00 -27.90 9.18
CA ASP A 31 1.37 -28.36 8.90
C ASP A 31 2.04 -27.61 7.75
N ARG A 32 1.38 -26.53 7.25
CA ARG A 32 1.86 -25.69 6.14
C ARG A 32 2.00 -26.43 4.81
N LYS A 33 1.20 -27.45 4.58
CA LYS A 33 1.01 -28.01 3.25
C LYS A 33 0.02 -27.17 2.47
N ILE A 34 0.26 -27.00 1.19
CA ILE A 34 -0.61 -26.21 0.33
C ILE A 34 -1.86 -27.01 0.00
N LEU A 35 -3.01 -26.58 0.54
CA LEU A 35 -4.31 -27.20 0.28
C LEU A 35 -4.93 -26.72 -1.02
N PHE A 36 -4.81 -25.42 -1.30
CA PHE A 36 -5.26 -24.81 -2.54
C PHE A 36 -4.40 -23.61 -2.90
N ILE A 37 -4.36 -23.30 -4.16
CA ILE A 37 -3.68 -22.16 -4.74
C ILE A 37 -4.40 -21.79 -6.03
N ASN A 38 -4.76 -20.53 -6.21
CA ASN A 38 -5.44 -20.10 -7.43
C ASN A 38 -4.44 -19.82 -8.57
N SER A 39 -4.98 -19.64 -9.78
CA SER A 39 -4.19 -19.39 -10.99
C SER A 39 -3.32 -18.14 -10.88
N GLU A 40 -3.83 -17.08 -10.26
CA GLU A 40 -3.07 -15.84 -10.06
C GLU A 40 -1.86 -16.03 -9.14
N ALA A 41 -2.03 -16.80 -8.06
CA ALA A 41 -0.91 -17.14 -7.18
C ALA A 41 0.13 -18.03 -7.87
N LEU A 42 -0.30 -19.01 -8.66
CA LEU A 42 0.61 -19.84 -9.47
C LEU A 42 1.43 -18.99 -10.45
N ASN A 43 0.79 -18.02 -11.11
CA ASN A 43 1.47 -17.11 -12.04
C ASN A 43 2.52 -16.24 -11.35
N ILE A 44 2.15 -15.58 -10.26
CA ILE A 44 3.05 -14.70 -9.51
C ILE A 44 4.22 -15.46 -8.91
N LEU A 45 3.97 -16.64 -8.37
CA LEU A 45 5.00 -17.51 -7.79
C LEU A 45 5.78 -18.31 -8.84
N ASN A 46 5.33 -18.29 -10.09
CA ASN A 46 5.90 -19.10 -11.17
C ASN A 46 5.93 -20.60 -10.82
N LEU A 47 4.82 -21.11 -10.31
CA LEU A 47 4.66 -22.50 -9.88
C LEU A 47 3.66 -23.24 -10.78
N LYS A 48 3.82 -24.55 -10.86
CA LYS A 48 2.87 -25.45 -11.52
C LYS A 48 2.01 -26.16 -10.47
N LYS A 49 0.71 -26.25 -10.70
CA LYS A 49 -0.27 -26.84 -9.78
C LYS A 49 0.13 -28.26 -9.36
N GLU A 50 0.57 -29.09 -10.32
CA GLU A 50 0.94 -30.49 -10.09
C GLU A 50 2.12 -30.63 -9.10
N ASN A 51 3.00 -29.64 -9.05
CA ASN A 51 4.19 -29.64 -8.21
C ASN A 51 3.98 -28.89 -6.90
N THR A 52 2.77 -28.40 -6.64
CA THR A 52 2.50 -27.47 -5.54
C THR A 52 1.44 -28.02 -4.57
N ILE A 53 0.33 -28.56 -5.08
CA ILE A 53 -0.78 -29.02 -4.26
C ILE A 53 -0.35 -30.20 -3.36
N PHE A 54 -0.75 -30.12 -2.09
CA PHE A 54 -0.44 -31.08 -1.01
C PHE A 54 1.04 -31.24 -0.66
N LYS A 55 1.89 -30.34 -1.18
CA LYS A 55 3.31 -30.30 -0.83
C LYS A 55 3.58 -29.27 0.26
N SER A 56 4.68 -29.48 0.98
CA SER A 56 5.14 -28.54 1.99
C SER A 56 5.50 -27.20 1.37
N ALA A 57 4.87 -26.12 1.84
CA ALA A 57 5.21 -24.76 1.44
C ALA A 57 6.67 -24.41 1.79
N GLU A 58 7.19 -24.97 2.88
CA GLU A 58 8.58 -24.77 3.29
C GLU A 58 9.57 -25.39 2.29
N GLU A 59 9.31 -26.61 1.81
CA GLU A 59 10.15 -27.26 0.79
C GLU A 59 10.14 -26.49 -0.53
N ILE A 60 8.96 -26.04 -0.98
CA ILE A 60 8.84 -25.24 -2.20
C ILE A 60 9.55 -23.90 -2.03
N SER A 61 9.48 -23.30 -0.84
CA SER A 61 10.09 -22.01 -0.52
C SER A 61 11.63 -22.02 -0.60
N LEU A 62 12.26 -23.18 -0.52
CA LEU A 62 13.71 -23.30 -0.71
C LEU A 62 14.18 -22.83 -2.07
N LYS A 63 13.32 -22.95 -3.10
CA LYS A 63 13.60 -22.54 -4.48
C LYS A 63 12.74 -21.38 -4.95
N ASN A 64 12.00 -20.74 -4.04
CA ASN A 64 11.09 -19.65 -4.39
C ASN A 64 11.17 -18.53 -3.34
N ASP A 65 11.84 -17.45 -3.69
CA ASP A 65 12.12 -16.34 -2.78
C ASP A 65 10.87 -15.63 -2.30
N LEU A 66 9.88 -15.45 -3.17
CA LEU A 66 8.62 -14.81 -2.81
C LEU A 66 7.84 -15.68 -1.82
N LEU A 67 7.70 -16.96 -2.08
CA LEU A 67 7.03 -17.89 -1.16
C LEU A 67 7.78 -17.97 0.18
N ARG A 68 9.11 -17.97 0.15
CA ARG A 68 9.94 -17.91 1.37
C ARG A 68 9.66 -16.68 2.21
N LYS A 69 9.53 -15.51 1.58
CA LYS A 69 9.16 -14.27 2.26
C LYS A 69 7.79 -14.39 2.91
N LEU A 70 6.78 -14.88 2.18
CA LEU A 70 5.42 -15.06 2.68
C LEU A 70 5.35 -16.02 3.87
N ILE A 71 6.02 -17.16 3.78
CA ILE A 71 6.07 -18.14 4.90
C ILE A 71 6.79 -17.58 6.12
N ARG A 72 7.87 -16.83 5.92
CA ARG A 72 8.58 -16.15 7.02
C ARG A 72 7.70 -15.14 7.73
N GLU A 73 6.95 -14.33 6.98
CA GLU A 73 6.02 -13.36 7.55
C GLU A 73 4.84 -14.03 8.26
N LEU A 74 4.36 -15.16 7.74
CA LEU A 74 3.27 -15.94 8.36
C LEU A 74 3.63 -16.39 9.79
N VAL A 75 4.86 -16.79 10.02
CA VAL A 75 5.32 -17.29 11.34
C VAL A 75 5.87 -16.17 12.24
N SER A 76 6.00 -14.98 11.71
CA SER A 76 6.50 -13.84 12.48
C SER A 76 5.44 -13.33 13.46
N PRO A 77 5.78 -13.07 14.73
CA PRO A 77 4.85 -12.48 15.70
C PRO A 77 4.48 -11.04 15.34
N ASN A 78 5.25 -10.39 14.48
CA ASN A 78 5.02 -9.03 14.03
C ASN A 78 5.29 -8.95 12.52
N PRO A 79 4.34 -9.39 11.67
CA PRO A 79 4.54 -9.40 10.24
C PRO A 79 4.77 -7.97 9.74
N GLN A 80 5.82 -7.79 8.99
CA GLN A 80 6.10 -6.50 8.34
C GLN A 80 4.94 -6.15 7.42
N LYS A 81 4.38 -4.97 7.61
CA LYS A 81 3.26 -4.46 6.80
C LYS A 81 3.71 -3.76 5.51
N GLU A 82 4.97 -3.97 5.11
CA GLU A 82 5.49 -3.34 3.91
C GLU A 82 4.94 -3.99 2.65
N PRO A 83 4.58 -3.19 1.64
CA PRO A 83 4.16 -3.71 0.35
C PRO A 83 5.26 -4.55 -0.29
N ILE A 84 4.87 -5.65 -0.92
CA ILE A 84 5.77 -6.52 -1.67
C ILE A 84 5.81 -6.02 -3.11
N LYS A 85 7.01 -5.71 -3.59
CA LYS A 85 7.26 -5.30 -4.96
C LYS A 85 7.54 -6.52 -5.82
N ILE A 86 6.75 -6.73 -6.84
CA ILE A 86 6.86 -7.85 -7.77
C ILE A 86 6.97 -7.31 -9.18
N TYR A 87 7.97 -7.80 -9.93
CA TYR A 87 8.12 -7.52 -11.34
C TYR A 87 7.60 -8.72 -12.14
N ALA A 88 6.47 -8.54 -12.81
CA ALA A 88 5.84 -9.54 -13.65
C ALA A 88 5.26 -8.88 -14.90
N ASP A 89 5.25 -9.58 -16.04
CA ASP A 89 4.69 -9.11 -17.32
C ASP A 89 5.26 -7.74 -17.77
N ASN A 90 6.58 -7.55 -17.59
CA ASN A 90 7.28 -6.28 -17.85
C ASN A 90 6.73 -5.07 -17.08
N LYS A 91 6.00 -5.30 -16.01
CA LYS A 91 5.43 -4.27 -15.14
C LYS A 91 5.80 -4.52 -13.69
N GLU A 92 6.15 -3.45 -13.01
CA GLU A 92 6.34 -3.44 -11.57
C GLU A 92 4.98 -3.28 -10.89
N SER A 93 4.67 -4.16 -9.96
CA SER A 93 3.41 -4.16 -9.21
C SER A 93 3.68 -4.27 -7.71
N TYR A 94 2.81 -3.64 -6.93
CA TYR A 94 2.85 -3.65 -5.47
C TYR A 94 1.71 -4.47 -4.91
N PHE A 95 2.05 -5.38 -3.98
CA PHE A 95 1.07 -6.24 -3.31
C PHE A 95 1.16 -6.08 -1.81
N LYS A 96 0.00 -6.11 -1.16
CA LYS A 96 -0.11 -6.20 0.28
C LYS A 96 -0.53 -7.61 0.66
N ALA A 97 0.29 -8.30 1.46
CA ALA A 97 -0.03 -9.62 1.97
C ALA A 97 -0.94 -9.52 3.21
N SER A 98 -1.97 -10.35 3.24
CA SER A 98 -2.84 -10.57 4.40
C SER A 98 -2.78 -12.03 4.79
N TYR A 99 -2.63 -12.31 6.08
CA TYR A 99 -2.55 -13.64 6.66
C TYR A 99 -3.76 -13.86 7.55
N ILE A 100 -4.59 -14.84 7.21
CA ILE A 100 -5.83 -15.15 7.92
C ILE A 100 -5.71 -16.54 8.51
N GLU A 101 -5.82 -16.65 9.84
CA GLU A 101 -5.94 -17.93 10.52
C GLU A 101 -7.39 -18.43 10.40
N ILE A 102 -7.55 -19.67 9.99
CA ILE A 102 -8.85 -20.33 9.83
C ILE A 102 -9.05 -21.34 10.93
N ASP A 103 -10.08 -21.11 11.72
CA ASP A 103 -10.46 -21.96 12.85
C ASP A 103 -11.84 -22.59 12.61
N ASN A 104 -12.03 -23.78 13.11
CA ASN A 104 -13.35 -24.38 13.20
C ASN A 104 -14.01 -23.97 14.52
N THR A 105 -14.89 -22.99 14.48
CA THR A 105 -15.71 -22.56 15.62
C THR A 105 -16.95 -23.45 15.78
N ASN A 106 -16.79 -24.75 16.03
CA ASN A 106 -17.91 -25.55 16.50
C ASN A 106 -18.23 -25.13 17.93
N HIS A 107 -19.46 -24.70 18.15
CA HIS A 107 -19.98 -24.21 19.45
C HIS A 107 -19.89 -25.22 20.61
N ASP A 108 -19.46 -26.44 20.36
CA ASP A 108 -19.42 -27.55 21.35
C ASP A 108 -18.02 -27.90 21.86
N SER A 109 -16.94 -27.26 21.34
CA SER A 109 -15.57 -27.51 21.81
C SER A 109 -15.00 -26.30 22.55
N GLU A 110 -14.42 -26.53 23.72
CA GLU A 110 -13.81 -25.48 24.55
C GLU A 110 -12.57 -24.83 23.90
N GLU A 111 -11.95 -25.48 22.91
CA GLU A 111 -10.87 -24.91 22.13
C GLU A 111 -11.18 -24.98 20.63
N PRO A 112 -10.97 -23.87 19.86
CA PRO A 112 -11.17 -23.87 18.43
C PRO A 112 -10.12 -24.75 17.75
N GLU A 113 -10.56 -25.66 16.87
CA GLU A 113 -9.67 -26.47 16.04
C GLU A 113 -9.07 -25.60 14.92
N LYS A 114 -7.74 -25.50 14.87
CA LYS A 114 -7.05 -24.77 13.81
C LYS A 114 -7.08 -25.56 12.51
N LEU A 115 -7.70 -24.99 11.48
CA LEU A 115 -7.79 -25.58 10.16
C LEU A 115 -6.65 -25.18 9.22
N GLY A 116 -5.97 -24.08 9.51
CA GLY A 116 -4.84 -23.61 8.74
C GLY A 116 -4.82 -22.10 8.54
N HIS A 117 -4.18 -21.67 7.47
CA HIS A 117 -4.00 -20.26 7.13
C HIS A 117 -4.33 -20.00 5.67
N VAL A 118 -4.80 -18.80 5.40
CA VAL A 118 -4.96 -18.28 4.05
C VAL A 118 -4.08 -17.05 3.87
N ILE A 119 -3.30 -17.04 2.80
CA ILE A 119 -2.49 -15.89 2.38
C ILE A 119 -3.17 -15.27 1.16
N ILE A 120 -3.47 -13.97 1.25
CA ILE A 120 -4.06 -13.20 0.16
C ILE A 120 -3.11 -12.06 -0.19
N LEU A 121 -2.78 -11.92 -1.48
CA LEU A 121 -1.97 -10.82 -2.01
C LEU A 121 -2.88 -9.83 -2.73
N LYS A 122 -3.13 -8.68 -2.12
CA LYS A 122 -3.93 -7.62 -2.74
C LYS A 122 -3.03 -6.72 -3.58
N ASN A 123 -3.37 -6.55 -4.86
CA ASN A 123 -2.69 -5.59 -5.73
C ASN A 123 -3.04 -4.16 -5.33
N ILE A 124 -2.05 -3.40 -4.89
CA ILE A 124 -2.19 -2.00 -4.47
C ILE A 124 -1.42 -1.03 -5.37
N THR A 125 -1.05 -1.47 -6.58
CA THR A 125 -0.25 -0.68 -7.52
C THR A 125 -0.93 0.64 -7.87
N GLU A 126 -2.22 0.62 -8.22
CA GLU A 126 -3.00 1.81 -8.54
C GLU A 126 -3.05 2.79 -7.36
N PHE A 127 -3.27 2.27 -6.15
CA PHE A 127 -3.25 3.08 -4.94
C PHE A 127 -1.89 3.74 -4.71
N LYS A 128 -0.80 2.99 -4.90
CA LYS A 128 0.58 3.50 -4.77
C LYS A 128 0.91 4.56 -5.81
N GLU A 129 0.51 4.34 -7.06
CA GLU A 129 0.71 5.30 -8.15
C GLU A 129 -0.06 6.60 -7.88
N LEU A 130 -1.30 6.50 -7.43
CA LEU A 130 -2.14 7.65 -7.09
C LEU A 130 -1.57 8.44 -5.90
N ASP A 131 -1.14 7.75 -4.85
CA ASP A 131 -0.55 8.37 -3.66
C ASP A 131 0.76 9.08 -3.99
N SER A 132 1.61 8.47 -4.80
CA SER A 132 2.84 9.07 -5.31
C SER A 132 2.59 10.29 -6.20
N ALA A 133 1.61 10.20 -7.11
CA ALA A 133 1.20 11.31 -7.97
C ALA A 133 0.65 12.49 -7.14
N LYS A 134 -0.18 12.21 -6.13
CA LYS A 134 -0.69 13.21 -5.18
C LYS A 134 0.45 13.93 -4.45
N THR A 135 1.41 13.17 -3.92
CA THR A 135 2.57 13.72 -3.20
C THR A 135 3.42 14.60 -4.11
N THR A 136 3.72 14.14 -5.33
CA THR A 136 4.46 14.91 -6.33
C THR A 136 3.73 16.19 -6.72
N PHE A 137 2.41 16.10 -6.94
CA PHE A 137 1.57 17.26 -7.29
C PHE A 137 1.60 18.33 -6.20
N ILE A 138 1.37 17.95 -4.93
CA ILE A 138 1.38 18.90 -3.80
C ILE A 138 2.75 19.53 -3.64
N SER A 139 3.83 18.76 -3.74
CA SER A 139 5.20 19.27 -3.66
C SER A 139 5.50 20.27 -4.77
N THR A 140 5.16 19.92 -6.01
CA THR A 140 5.37 20.78 -7.17
C THR A 140 4.58 22.09 -7.03
N ILE A 141 3.28 22.02 -6.70
CA ILE A 141 2.44 23.22 -6.52
C ILE A 141 2.97 24.10 -5.38
N SER A 142 3.41 23.51 -4.27
CA SER A 142 3.97 24.28 -3.16
C SER A 142 5.24 25.04 -3.58
N HIS A 143 6.13 24.44 -4.34
CA HIS A 143 7.32 25.11 -4.88
C HIS A 143 6.97 26.19 -5.92
N GLU A 144 6.07 25.87 -6.84
CA GLU A 144 5.64 26.82 -7.90
C GLU A 144 4.87 28.02 -7.36
N LEU A 145 4.17 27.88 -6.22
CA LEU A 145 3.51 29.00 -5.55
C LEU A 145 4.48 29.84 -4.71
N LYS A 146 5.45 29.21 -4.07
CA LYS A 146 6.42 29.91 -3.20
C LYS A 146 7.20 30.97 -3.97
N THR A 147 7.63 30.69 -5.19
CA THR A 147 8.43 31.59 -6.01
C THR A 147 7.72 32.92 -6.31
N PRO A 148 6.49 32.94 -6.91
CA PRO A 148 5.79 34.19 -7.18
C PRO A 148 5.38 34.95 -5.90
N ILE A 149 5.00 34.22 -4.83
CA ILE A 149 4.68 34.86 -3.56
C ILE A 149 5.90 35.56 -2.98
N SER A 150 7.06 34.94 -3.01
CA SER A 150 8.32 35.55 -2.56
C SER A 150 8.70 36.77 -3.38
N ALA A 151 8.45 36.75 -4.70
CA ALA A 151 8.66 37.90 -5.57
C ALA A 151 7.71 39.06 -5.21
N ILE A 152 6.44 38.78 -4.93
CA ILE A 152 5.45 39.77 -4.46
C ILE A 152 5.91 40.40 -3.13
N MET A 153 6.35 39.58 -2.20
CA MET A 153 6.85 40.04 -0.89
C MET A 153 8.10 40.93 -1.03
N MET A 154 9.01 40.57 -1.94
CA MET A 154 10.19 41.37 -2.24
C MET A 154 9.83 42.71 -2.88
N SER A 155 8.87 42.71 -3.82
CA SER A 155 8.36 43.94 -4.45
C SER A 155 7.70 44.85 -3.43
N LEU A 156 6.93 44.29 -2.51
CA LEU A 156 6.30 45.01 -1.41
C LEU A 156 7.33 45.66 -0.49
N GLN A 157 8.37 44.92 -0.13
CA GLN A 157 9.47 45.40 0.70
C GLN A 157 10.20 46.63 0.04
N LEU A 158 10.38 46.56 -1.29
CA LEU A 158 10.94 47.69 -2.05
C LEU A 158 9.98 48.86 -2.07
N LEU A 159 8.66 48.64 -2.21
CA LEU A 159 7.67 49.67 -2.20
C LEU A 159 7.60 50.42 -0.86
N GLU A 160 7.83 49.75 0.23
CA GLU A 160 7.89 50.30 1.60
C GLU A 160 9.23 51.06 1.91
N ASP A 161 10.20 50.93 1.02
CA ASP A 161 11.50 51.63 1.21
C ASP A 161 11.33 53.14 0.95
N ARG A 162 11.59 53.93 2.01
CA ARG A 162 11.46 55.39 1.95
C ARG A 162 12.37 56.04 0.91
N ARG A 163 13.37 55.35 0.42
CA ARG A 163 14.23 55.86 -0.67
C ARG A 163 13.55 55.91 -2.02
N ILE A 164 12.48 55.16 -2.23
CA ILE A 164 11.66 55.13 -3.44
C ILE A 164 10.58 56.23 -3.38
N GLY A 165 10.06 56.47 -2.17
CA GLY A 165 9.03 57.45 -1.89
C GLY A 165 8.27 57.12 -0.61
N SER A 166 7.55 58.06 -0.04
CA SER A 166 6.70 57.79 1.12
C SER A 166 5.31 57.39 0.70
N LEU A 167 4.79 56.34 1.32
CA LEU A 167 3.40 55.92 1.13
C LEU A 167 2.46 56.84 1.92
N ASN A 168 1.26 57.07 1.38
CA ASN A 168 0.20 57.71 2.16
C ASN A 168 -0.44 56.69 3.11
N LYS A 169 -1.30 57.13 4.01
CA LYS A 169 -1.90 56.32 5.05
C LYS A 169 -2.72 55.14 4.53
N GLU A 170 -3.44 55.31 3.42
CA GLU A 170 -4.21 54.26 2.77
C GLU A 170 -3.30 53.25 2.09
N GLN A 171 -2.24 53.69 1.43
CA GLN A 171 -1.24 52.85 0.80
C GLN A 171 -0.48 51.98 1.85
N GLU A 172 -0.15 52.56 3.03
CA GLU A 172 0.44 51.80 4.12
C GLU A 172 -0.46 50.66 4.62
N GLN A 173 -1.78 50.95 4.74
CA GLN A 173 -2.75 49.93 5.16
C GLN A 173 -2.89 48.83 4.11
N LEU A 174 -2.92 49.12 2.83
CA LEU A 174 -2.98 48.16 1.73
C LEU A 174 -1.69 47.34 1.68
N SER A 175 -0.53 47.96 1.84
CA SER A 175 0.77 47.30 1.91
C SER A 175 0.82 46.30 3.05
N GLN A 176 0.37 46.68 4.24
CA GLN A 176 0.30 45.79 5.40
C GLN A 176 -0.62 44.58 5.15
N SER A 177 -1.79 44.82 4.54
CA SER A 177 -2.72 43.72 4.18
C SER A 177 -2.11 42.73 3.19
N ILE A 178 -1.41 43.21 2.18
CA ILE A 178 -0.71 42.38 1.19
C ILE A 178 0.37 41.53 1.88
N LYS A 179 1.13 42.16 2.79
CA LYS A 179 2.20 41.48 3.57
C LYS A 179 1.65 40.33 4.40
N GLU A 180 0.61 40.60 5.19
CA GLU A 180 -0.03 39.59 6.03
C GLU A 180 -0.57 38.39 5.24
N ASN A 181 -1.23 38.67 4.10
CA ASN A 181 -1.74 37.61 3.23
C ASN A 181 -0.61 36.83 2.52
N GLY A 182 0.46 37.52 2.10
CA GLY A 182 1.64 36.88 1.52
C GLY A 182 2.34 35.94 2.52
N GLU A 183 2.53 36.41 3.74
CA GLU A 183 3.10 35.59 4.83
C GLU A 183 2.22 34.36 5.13
N ARG A 184 0.91 34.55 5.17
CA ARG A 184 -0.05 33.47 5.36
C ARG A 184 0.03 32.43 4.24
N LEU A 185 0.13 32.84 2.99
CA LEU A 185 0.27 31.93 1.84
C LEU A 185 1.59 31.17 1.88
N LEU A 186 2.70 31.82 2.27
CA LEU A 186 3.99 31.16 2.45
C LEU A 186 3.95 30.11 3.55
N ASN A 187 3.28 30.38 4.66
CA ASN A 187 3.08 29.43 5.74
C ASN A 187 2.26 28.22 5.29
N ILE A 188 1.14 28.42 4.58
CA ILE A 188 0.30 27.34 4.06
C ILE A 188 1.09 26.46 3.08
N THR A 189 1.85 27.03 2.15
CA THR A 189 2.68 26.27 1.21
C THR A 189 3.77 25.47 1.94
N GLY A 190 4.36 26.04 3.00
CA GLY A 190 5.32 25.36 3.85
C GLY A 190 4.72 24.17 4.62
N GLU A 191 3.52 24.35 5.19
CA GLU A 191 2.79 23.28 5.89
C GLU A 191 2.41 22.14 4.95
N LEU A 192 1.92 22.45 3.73
CA LEU A 192 1.61 21.45 2.70
C LEU A 192 2.86 20.63 2.32
N LEU A 193 3.99 21.28 2.14
CA LEU A 193 5.24 20.61 1.81
C LEU A 193 5.71 19.71 2.98
N ASN A 194 5.62 20.18 4.21
CA ASN A 194 5.97 19.41 5.40
C ASN A 194 5.07 18.19 5.57
N MET A 195 3.76 18.31 5.34
CA MET A 195 2.83 17.18 5.37
C MET A 195 3.22 16.09 4.36
N THR A 196 3.53 16.45 3.12
CA THR A 196 3.95 15.49 2.10
C THR A 196 5.28 14.83 2.42
N GLN A 197 6.22 15.54 3.01
CA GLN A 197 7.50 14.98 3.45
C GLN A 197 7.34 14.03 4.63
N VAL A 198 6.48 14.35 5.59
CA VAL A 198 6.17 13.47 6.73
C VAL A 198 5.46 12.19 6.27
N GLU A 199 4.50 12.28 5.34
CA GLU A 199 3.85 11.10 4.74
C GLU A 199 4.85 10.22 3.98
N ALA A 200 5.73 10.82 3.17
CA ALA A 200 6.80 10.12 2.47
C ALA A 200 7.84 9.51 3.44
N GLY A 201 8.20 10.25 4.50
CA GLY A 201 9.14 9.79 5.53
C GLY A 201 8.58 8.66 6.41
N LYS A 202 7.28 8.65 6.70
CA LYS A 202 6.63 7.53 7.38
C LYS A 202 6.67 6.23 6.56
N LEU A 203 6.68 6.33 5.24
CA LEU A 203 6.87 5.18 4.35
C LEU A 203 8.34 4.68 4.33
N GLN A 204 9.30 5.55 4.67
CA GLN A 204 10.74 5.21 4.72
C GLN A 204 11.23 4.82 6.13
N LEU A 205 10.54 5.23 7.19
CA LEU A 205 10.95 5.05 8.58
C LEU A 205 10.24 3.89 9.30
N MET A 206 9.49 3.06 8.58
CA MET A 206 9.02 1.78 9.11
C MET A 206 10.05 0.70 8.77
N PRO A 207 10.96 0.35 9.72
CA PRO A 207 11.88 -0.74 9.57
C PRO A 207 11.16 -2.10 9.58
#